data_661735e37403d65427853a3ed234bc33
#
_entry.id   661735e37403d65427853a3ed234bc33
#
_cell.length_a   1.000
_cell.length_b   1.000
_cell.length_c   1.000
_cell.angle_alpha   90.00
_cell.angle_beta   90.00
_cell.angle_gamma   90.00
#
_symmetry.space_group_name_H-M   'P 1'
#
loop_
_entity.id
_entity.type
_entity.pdbx_description
1 polymer ?
#
loop_
_entity_poly.entity_id
_entity_poly.type
_entity_poly.pdbx_seq_one_letter_code
_entity_poly.pdbx_strand_id
1 'polypeptide(L)'
;KGDRVGVVRARISDQALPKKARQGDIQNIRPCVFDNFAWGEIHLGKPLTEHHNPYLGKENEAFYKLKTAEFAKRVLVLGGGPSGLEAAWVAAARGHGVTLFCGSQRLGGSLIAESTLPGRSEMAKIINYQVYQGNTYGVEYVLNHRATSSDVIEFGADEVVLATGSIQREPKGLNNSDQVISARDFVSNFDQYTGKKVVLIDEDFSAPTYG
;
A
#
# COMPACT_ATOMS: atom_id res chain seq x y z
N LYS A 1 11.97 32.33 6.26
CA LYS A 1 11.91 31.40 7.40
C LYS A 1 10.78 31.88 8.29
N GLY A 2 9.81 31.02 8.58
CA GLY A 2 8.69 31.38 9.46
C GLY A 2 8.86 30.74 10.83
N ASP A 3 8.32 31.37 11.85
CA ASP A 3 8.36 30.89 13.22
C ASP A 3 7.27 29.84 13.50
N ARG A 4 6.30 29.68 12.58
CA ARG A 4 5.17 28.77 12.68
C ARG A 4 4.83 28.16 11.34
N VAL A 5 4.44 26.89 11.33
CA VAL A 5 4.01 26.15 10.14
C VAL A 5 2.67 25.48 10.44
N GLY A 6 1.68 25.71 9.58
CA GLY A 6 0.41 24.99 9.61
C GLY A 6 0.53 23.65 8.89
N VAL A 7 0.19 22.56 9.58
CA VAL A 7 0.23 21.20 9.03
C VAL A 7 -1.09 20.51 9.35
N VAL A 8 -1.83 20.09 8.34
CA VAL A 8 -3.12 19.41 8.49
C VAL A 8 -3.05 17.97 7.97
N ARG A 9 -3.07 17.78 6.65
CA ARG A 9 -3.14 16.45 6.04
C ARG A 9 -2.01 15.51 6.45
N ALA A 10 -0.78 16.01 6.54
CA ALA A 10 0.34 15.19 6.98
C ALA A 10 0.20 14.68 8.44
N ARG A 11 -0.57 15.38 9.29
CA ARG A 11 -0.90 14.89 10.64
C ARG A 11 -2.03 13.87 10.67
N ILE A 12 -2.88 13.86 9.65
CA ILE A 12 -3.87 12.80 9.45
C ILE A 12 -3.15 11.49 9.10
N SER A 13 -2.13 11.58 8.23
CA SER A 13 -1.30 10.42 7.88
C SER A 13 -0.40 9.96 9.04
N ASP A 14 0.10 10.90 9.88
CA ASP A 14 0.94 10.57 11.05
C ASP A 14 0.70 11.57 12.19
N GLN A 15 -0.04 11.16 13.21
CA GLN A 15 -0.32 12.00 14.38
C GLN A 15 0.96 12.37 15.15
N ALA A 16 1.98 11.51 15.13
CA ALA A 16 3.25 11.70 15.81
C ALA A 16 4.26 12.54 15.01
N LEU A 17 3.89 13.04 13.81
CA LEU A 17 4.76 13.82 12.94
C LEU A 17 5.57 14.92 13.66
N PRO A 18 4.96 15.79 14.51
CA PRO A 18 5.73 16.85 15.16
C PRO A 18 6.78 16.32 16.16
N LYS A 19 6.46 15.21 16.83
CA LYS A 19 7.40 14.54 17.75
C LYS A 19 8.57 13.93 16.98
N LYS A 20 8.28 13.15 15.94
CA LYS A 20 9.28 12.49 15.09
C LYS A 20 10.19 13.52 14.41
N ALA A 21 9.61 14.58 13.83
CA ALA A 21 10.38 15.66 13.20
C ALA A 21 11.32 16.35 14.18
N ARG A 22 10.89 16.64 15.42
CA ARG A 22 11.72 17.25 16.46
C ARG A 22 12.88 16.35 16.86
N GLN A 23 12.70 15.05 16.83
CA GLN A 23 13.71 14.03 17.14
C GLN A 23 14.65 13.72 15.96
N GLY A 24 14.43 14.31 14.79
CA GLY A 24 15.16 13.97 13.56
C GLY A 24 14.79 12.62 12.97
N ASP A 25 13.73 12.00 13.45
CA ASP A 25 13.27 10.66 13.08
C ASP A 25 12.37 10.69 11.80
N ILE A 26 12.93 11.25 10.74
CA ILE A 26 12.19 11.57 9.50
C ILE A 26 11.73 10.30 8.78
N GLN A 27 12.55 9.26 8.75
CA GLN A 27 12.27 8.01 8.05
C GLN A 27 11.07 7.25 8.64
N ASN A 28 10.78 7.48 9.92
CA ASN A 28 9.65 6.88 10.62
C ASN A 28 8.36 7.72 10.50
N ILE A 29 8.39 8.88 9.84
CA ILE A 29 7.17 9.64 9.55
C ILE A 29 6.42 8.94 8.42
N ARG A 30 5.18 8.52 8.70
CA ARG A 30 4.27 7.97 7.68
C ARG A 30 3.94 9.09 6.66
N PRO A 31 4.19 8.89 5.38
CA PRO A 31 4.06 9.96 4.38
C PRO A 31 2.60 10.36 4.14
N CYS A 32 2.34 11.61 3.86
CA CYS A 32 1.09 12.05 3.26
C CYS A 32 1.24 12.04 1.73
N VAL A 33 0.32 11.39 1.04
CA VAL A 33 0.36 11.26 -0.44
C VAL A 33 -0.61 12.19 -1.16
N PHE A 34 -1.34 13.00 -0.40
CA PHE A 34 -2.22 14.08 -0.90
C PHE A 34 -3.34 13.63 -1.85
N ASP A 35 -3.78 12.39 -1.75
CA ASP A 35 -4.81 11.79 -2.59
C ASP A 35 -6.24 12.30 -2.34
N ASN A 36 -6.43 13.11 -1.29
CA ASN A 36 -7.73 13.64 -0.86
C ASN A 36 -8.76 12.57 -0.44
N PHE A 37 -8.36 11.34 -0.23
CA PHE A 37 -9.27 10.26 0.19
C PHE A 37 -10.05 10.62 1.46
N ALA A 38 -9.34 11.06 2.50
CA ALA A 38 -9.94 11.49 3.76
C ALA A 38 -11.00 12.59 3.56
N TRP A 39 -10.76 13.52 2.63
CA TRP A 39 -11.69 14.56 2.28
C TRP A 39 -12.96 14.00 1.62
N GLY A 40 -12.80 13.09 0.66
CA GLY A 40 -13.93 12.41 0.00
C GLY A 40 -14.82 11.65 0.99
N GLU A 41 -14.23 10.90 1.92
CA GLU A 41 -15.01 10.16 2.94
C GLU A 41 -15.84 11.10 3.83
N ILE A 42 -15.29 12.24 4.26
CA ILE A 42 -16.03 13.23 5.04
C ILE A 42 -17.23 13.80 4.26
N HIS A 43 -17.05 14.12 2.97
CA HIS A 43 -18.13 14.61 2.13
C HIS A 43 -19.26 13.58 1.92
N LEU A 44 -18.95 12.30 2.04
CA LEU A 44 -19.92 11.22 2.02
C LEU A 44 -20.55 10.96 3.39
N GLY A 45 -20.26 11.81 4.39
CA GLY A 45 -20.77 11.63 5.76
C GLY A 45 -20.16 10.47 6.52
N LYS A 46 -19.03 9.93 6.05
CA LYS A 46 -18.32 8.83 6.69
C LYS A 46 -17.29 9.35 7.70
N PRO A 47 -16.84 8.52 8.64
CA PRO A 47 -15.76 8.86 9.55
C PRO A 47 -14.48 9.24 8.79
N LEU A 48 -13.68 10.12 9.38
CA LEU A 48 -12.36 10.46 8.85
C LEU A 48 -11.48 9.22 8.84
N THR A 49 -11.10 8.79 7.66
CA THR A 49 -10.18 7.68 7.42
C THR A 49 -9.02 8.11 6.54
N GLU A 50 -7.99 7.32 6.48
CA GLU A 50 -6.81 7.58 5.66
C GLU A 50 -6.30 6.25 5.07
N HIS A 51 -5.89 6.27 3.81
CA HIS A 51 -5.58 5.05 3.04
C HIS A 51 -4.54 4.15 3.69
N HIS A 52 -3.53 4.71 4.28
CA HIS A 52 -2.41 3.94 4.82
C HIS A 52 -2.10 4.25 6.29
N ASN A 53 -3.02 4.94 7.01
CA ASN A 53 -2.94 5.10 8.45
C ASN A 53 -4.10 4.37 9.16
N PRO A 54 -3.93 3.11 9.55
CA PRO A 54 -4.98 2.34 10.21
C PRO A 54 -5.29 2.82 11.63
N TYR A 55 -4.46 3.70 12.20
CA TYR A 55 -4.59 4.17 13.59
C TYR A 55 -5.44 5.44 13.73
N LEU A 56 -5.77 6.09 12.62
CA LEU A 56 -6.54 7.34 12.64
C LEU A 56 -7.93 7.14 13.28
N GLY A 57 -8.22 7.95 14.31
CA GLY A 57 -9.47 7.87 15.07
C GLY A 57 -9.55 6.67 16.02
N LYS A 58 -8.48 5.89 16.16
CA LYS A 58 -8.43 4.65 16.96
C LYS A 58 -7.29 4.65 17.98
N GLU A 59 -6.79 5.82 18.30
CA GLU A 59 -5.60 6.01 19.16
C GLU A 59 -5.80 5.45 20.56
N ASN A 60 -7.04 5.38 21.02
CA ASN A 60 -7.38 4.85 22.36
C ASN A 60 -7.71 3.36 22.34
N GLU A 61 -7.88 2.74 21.18
CA GLU A 61 -8.19 1.32 21.06
C GLU A 61 -6.94 0.47 21.26
N ALA A 62 -6.95 -0.39 22.27
CA ALA A 62 -5.80 -1.24 22.61
C ALA A 62 -5.39 -2.17 21.46
N PHE A 63 -6.36 -2.58 20.63
CA PHE A 63 -6.14 -3.45 19.47
C PHE A 63 -5.21 -2.82 18.43
N TYR A 64 -5.32 -1.49 18.23
CA TYR A 64 -4.51 -0.78 17.23
C TYR A 64 -3.13 -0.34 17.74
N LYS A 65 -2.82 -0.56 19.03
CA LYS A 65 -1.48 -0.30 19.56
C LYS A 65 -0.55 -1.43 19.14
N LEU A 66 0.55 -1.06 18.50
CA LEU A 66 1.60 -2.01 18.18
C LEU A 66 2.21 -2.55 19.48
N LYS A 67 1.94 -3.82 19.78
CA LYS A 67 2.43 -4.50 20.98
C LYS A 67 3.25 -5.71 20.56
N THR A 68 4.32 -5.99 21.28
CA THR A 68 5.06 -7.24 21.16
C THR A 68 4.14 -8.43 21.39
N ALA A 69 4.23 -9.44 20.54
CA ALA A 69 3.50 -10.69 20.71
C ALA A 69 4.02 -11.47 21.93
N GLU A 70 3.14 -12.20 22.59
CA GLU A 70 3.52 -13.05 23.72
C GLU A 70 4.45 -14.17 23.27
N PHE A 71 4.17 -14.75 22.10
CA PHE A 71 4.99 -15.80 21.48
C PHE A 71 5.36 -15.38 20.06
N ALA A 72 6.65 -15.50 19.73
CA ALA A 72 7.11 -15.30 18.35
C ALA A 72 6.61 -16.46 17.47
N LYS A 73 6.18 -16.11 16.25
CA LYS A 73 5.74 -17.05 15.22
C LYS A 73 6.57 -16.86 13.96
N ARG A 74 6.65 -17.92 13.16
CA ARG A 74 7.15 -17.85 11.79
C ARG A 74 6.01 -17.53 10.86
N VAL A 75 6.04 -16.32 10.27
CA VAL A 75 4.96 -15.80 9.41
C VAL A 75 5.42 -15.72 7.97
N LEU A 76 4.64 -16.31 7.07
CA LEU A 76 4.84 -16.18 5.62
C LEU A 76 3.80 -15.22 5.05
N VAL A 77 4.26 -14.20 4.34
CA VAL A 77 3.40 -13.26 3.62
C VAL A 77 3.53 -13.49 2.13
N LEU A 78 2.40 -13.71 1.45
CA LEU A 78 2.34 -13.92 0.00
C LEU A 78 1.84 -12.67 -0.70
N GLY A 79 2.74 -11.95 -1.35
CA GLY A 79 2.45 -10.75 -2.13
C GLY A 79 3.18 -9.50 -1.62
N GLY A 80 3.96 -8.88 -2.50
CA GLY A 80 4.78 -7.69 -2.23
C GLY A 80 4.07 -6.36 -2.51
N GLY A 81 2.74 -6.34 -2.56
CA GLY A 81 1.94 -5.12 -2.66
C GLY A 81 1.78 -4.41 -1.31
N PRO A 82 1.09 -3.24 -1.27
CA PRO A 82 0.96 -2.43 -0.05
C PRO A 82 0.34 -3.20 1.12
N SER A 83 -0.62 -4.09 0.86
CA SER A 83 -1.25 -4.90 1.92
C SER A 83 -0.28 -5.91 2.53
N GLY A 84 0.51 -6.59 1.69
CA GLY A 84 1.50 -7.56 2.16
C GLY A 84 2.66 -6.89 2.88
N LEU A 85 3.13 -5.76 2.37
CA LEU A 85 4.20 -4.98 3.00
C LEU A 85 3.77 -4.45 4.37
N GLU A 86 2.54 -3.94 4.50
CA GLU A 86 2.02 -3.48 5.80
C GLU A 86 1.90 -4.64 6.77
N ALA A 87 1.34 -5.79 6.35
CA ALA A 87 1.23 -6.97 7.18
C ALA A 87 2.61 -7.49 7.63
N ALA A 88 3.58 -7.52 6.72
CA ALA A 88 4.92 -8.03 6.99
C ALA A 88 5.65 -7.19 8.05
N TRP A 89 5.75 -5.87 7.84
CA TRP A 89 6.47 -5.04 8.79
C TRP A 89 5.78 -4.96 10.15
N VAL A 90 4.43 -4.93 10.19
CA VAL A 90 3.68 -4.93 11.46
C VAL A 90 3.89 -6.23 12.22
N ALA A 91 3.85 -7.38 11.54
CA ALA A 91 4.13 -8.65 12.18
C ALA A 91 5.57 -8.71 12.72
N ALA A 92 6.56 -8.28 11.94
CA ALA A 92 7.95 -8.23 12.35
C ALA A 92 8.18 -7.28 13.55
N ALA A 93 7.57 -6.09 13.51
CA ALA A 93 7.62 -5.13 14.62
C ALA A 93 6.98 -5.65 15.92
N ARG A 94 6.11 -6.65 15.81
CA ARG A 94 5.53 -7.36 16.96
C ARG A 94 6.40 -8.52 17.45
N GLY A 95 7.54 -8.78 16.82
CA GLY A 95 8.51 -9.81 17.23
C GLY A 95 8.35 -11.16 16.54
N HIS A 96 7.57 -11.25 15.45
CA HIS A 96 7.50 -12.47 14.64
C HIS A 96 8.66 -12.53 13.65
N GLY A 97 9.12 -13.75 13.31
CA GLY A 97 10.01 -13.98 12.16
C GLY A 97 9.20 -13.97 10.87
N VAL A 98 9.47 -12.99 9.97
CA VAL A 98 8.64 -12.76 8.80
C VAL A 98 9.43 -12.90 7.51
N THR A 99 8.92 -13.74 6.60
CA THR A 99 9.40 -13.83 5.22
C THR A 99 8.27 -13.45 4.28
N LEU A 100 8.55 -12.62 3.28
CA LEU A 100 7.59 -12.19 2.27
C LEU A 100 8.02 -12.70 0.90
N PHE A 101 7.15 -13.49 0.25
CA PHE A 101 7.32 -13.92 -1.13
C PHE A 101 6.63 -12.97 -2.09
N CYS A 102 7.37 -12.50 -3.09
CA CYS A 102 6.90 -11.59 -4.12
C CYS A 102 7.16 -12.17 -5.51
N GLY A 103 6.11 -12.37 -6.31
CA GLY A 103 6.22 -12.89 -7.69
C GLY A 103 6.86 -11.92 -8.68
N SER A 104 7.17 -10.68 -8.28
CA SER A 104 7.77 -9.65 -9.11
C SER A 104 9.19 -9.34 -8.68
N GLN A 105 9.95 -8.71 -9.58
CA GLN A 105 11.32 -8.20 -9.28
C GLN A 105 11.31 -7.01 -8.32
N ARG A 106 10.16 -6.36 -8.13
CA ARG A 106 10.02 -5.15 -7.32
C ARG A 106 8.87 -5.30 -6.33
N LEU A 107 9.09 -4.76 -5.15
CA LEU A 107 8.03 -4.56 -4.16
C LEU A 107 7.14 -3.40 -4.55
N GLY A 108 5.87 -3.41 -4.10
CA GLY A 108 4.92 -2.33 -4.26
C GLY A 108 3.67 -2.68 -5.08
N GLY A 109 3.68 -3.81 -5.80
CA GLY A 109 2.51 -4.28 -6.54
C GLY A 109 1.97 -3.25 -7.55
N SER A 110 0.66 -3.12 -7.68
CA SER A 110 0.01 -2.19 -8.61
C SER A 110 0.27 -0.71 -8.28
N LEU A 111 0.57 -0.39 -7.02
CA LEU A 111 0.79 0.99 -6.60
C LEU A 111 2.06 1.60 -7.22
N ILE A 112 3.07 0.79 -7.52
CA ILE A 112 4.26 1.25 -8.24
C ILE A 112 3.91 1.69 -9.66
N ALA A 113 3.10 0.92 -10.38
CA ALA A 113 2.65 1.32 -11.71
C ALA A 113 1.83 2.61 -11.66
N GLU A 114 0.90 2.71 -10.70
CA GLU A 114 0.12 3.92 -10.48
C GLU A 114 0.98 5.15 -10.20
N SER A 115 2.06 5.00 -9.44
CA SER A 115 2.97 6.09 -9.10
C SER A 115 3.75 6.65 -10.30
N THR A 116 3.77 5.96 -11.43
CA THR A 116 4.40 6.45 -12.67
C THR A 116 3.52 7.43 -13.45
N LEU A 117 2.23 7.49 -13.14
CA LEU A 117 1.32 8.43 -13.78
C LEU A 117 1.66 9.89 -13.41
N PRO A 118 1.44 10.85 -14.33
CA PRO A 118 1.62 12.27 -14.05
C PRO A 118 0.86 12.72 -12.80
N GLY A 119 1.54 13.38 -11.88
CA GLY A 119 0.96 13.89 -10.63
C GLY A 119 0.75 12.86 -9.53
N ARG A 120 1.11 11.57 -9.74
CA ARG A 120 0.89 10.50 -8.75
C ARG A 120 2.17 9.93 -8.13
N SER A 121 3.32 10.54 -8.37
CA SER A 121 4.61 10.07 -7.85
C SER A 121 4.68 9.96 -6.33
N GLU A 122 3.88 10.74 -5.61
CA GLU A 122 3.79 10.68 -4.14
C GLU A 122 3.30 9.32 -3.63
N MET A 123 2.54 8.56 -4.44
CA MET A 123 2.04 7.23 -4.06
C MET A 123 3.17 6.23 -3.78
N ALA A 124 4.31 6.37 -4.46
CA ALA A 124 5.49 5.53 -4.21
C ALA A 124 6.02 5.68 -2.78
N LYS A 125 5.77 6.80 -2.11
CA LYS A 125 6.22 7.03 -0.74
C LYS A 125 5.62 6.05 0.26
N ILE A 126 4.41 5.54 0.00
CA ILE A 126 3.78 4.50 0.84
C ILE A 126 4.67 3.26 0.85
N ILE A 127 5.05 2.81 -0.35
CA ILE A 127 5.90 1.61 -0.51
C ILE A 127 7.27 1.83 0.12
N ASN A 128 7.89 2.98 -0.14
CA ASN A 128 9.20 3.31 0.43
C ASN A 128 9.18 3.27 1.96
N TYR A 129 8.12 3.82 2.57
CA TYR A 129 7.92 3.77 4.01
C TYR A 129 7.77 2.33 4.52
N GLN A 130 6.91 1.53 3.88
CA GLN A 130 6.66 0.15 4.29
C GLN A 130 7.91 -0.73 4.16
N VAL A 131 8.66 -0.57 3.08
CA VAL A 131 9.93 -1.28 2.88
C VAL A 131 10.98 -0.83 3.91
N TYR A 132 11.07 0.46 4.19
CA TYR A 132 11.95 0.97 5.25
C TYR A 132 11.61 0.35 6.61
N GLN A 133 10.32 0.32 6.97
CA GLN A 133 9.85 -0.33 8.20
C GLN A 133 10.20 -1.83 8.20
N GLY A 134 9.93 -2.54 7.10
CA GLY A 134 10.23 -3.96 6.99
C GLY A 134 11.73 -4.25 7.17
N ASN A 135 12.59 -3.48 6.54
CA ASN A 135 14.04 -3.60 6.71
C ASN A 135 14.47 -3.32 8.16
N THR A 136 13.86 -2.30 8.79
CA THR A 136 14.14 -1.94 10.19
C THR A 136 13.82 -3.07 11.15
N TYR A 137 12.73 -3.79 10.91
CA TYR A 137 12.29 -4.90 11.77
C TYR A 137 12.71 -6.28 11.28
N GLY A 138 13.55 -6.38 10.23
CA GLY A 138 14.15 -7.62 9.79
C GLY A 138 13.23 -8.53 8.96
N VAL A 139 12.33 -7.96 8.16
CA VAL A 139 11.56 -8.73 7.17
C VAL A 139 12.48 -9.27 6.09
N GLU A 140 12.41 -10.55 5.80
CA GLU A 140 13.09 -11.18 4.68
C GLU A 140 12.23 -11.10 3.42
N TYR A 141 12.80 -10.60 2.30
CA TYR A 141 12.12 -10.48 1.02
C TYR A 141 12.68 -11.47 0.00
N VAL A 142 11.81 -12.33 -0.53
CA VAL A 142 12.13 -13.25 -1.62
C VAL A 142 11.41 -12.77 -2.87
N LEU A 143 12.15 -12.16 -3.77
CA LEU A 143 11.63 -11.59 -5.03
C LEU A 143 11.67 -12.62 -6.16
N ASN A 144 10.94 -12.36 -7.25
CA ASN A 144 10.78 -13.26 -8.39
C ASN A 144 10.28 -14.65 -8.00
N HIS A 145 9.61 -14.78 -6.88
CA HIS A 145 9.09 -16.05 -6.39
C HIS A 145 7.57 -16.02 -6.33
N ARG A 146 6.94 -16.61 -7.34
CA ARG A 146 5.50 -16.82 -7.37
C ARG A 146 5.19 -18.14 -6.66
N ALA A 147 4.90 -18.03 -5.38
CA ALA A 147 4.67 -19.20 -4.53
C ALA A 147 3.53 -20.09 -5.05
N THR A 148 3.77 -21.39 -5.00
CA THR A 148 2.78 -22.45 -5.17
C THR A 148 2.28 -22.94 -3.81
N SER A 149 1.23 -23.75 -3.80
CA SER A 149 0.77 -24.39 -2.56
C SER A 149 1.86 -25.29 -1.93
N SER A 150 2.69 -25.92 -2.75
CA SER A 150 3.79 -26.75 -2.28
C SER A 150 4.85 -25.92 -1.55
N ASP A 151 5.23 -24.75 -2.12
CA ASP A 151 6.19 -23.84 -1.49
C ASP A 151 5.71 -23.38 -0.10
N VAL A 152 4.41 -23.10 0.02
CA VAL A 152 3.80 -22.66 1.29
C VAL A 152 3.86 -23.78 2.35
N ILE A 153 3.53 -25.01 1.95
CA ILE A 153 3.56 -26.18 2.84
C ILE A 153 5.01 -26.47 3.26
N GLU A 154 5.95 -26.49 2.32
CA GLU A 154 7.36 -26.76 2.57
C GLU A 154 8.01 -25.70 3.46
N PHE A 155 7.60 -24.44 3.31
CA PHE A 155 8.08 -23.35 4.16
C PHE A 155 7.79 -23.61 5.64
N GLY A 156 6.66 -24.23 5.97
CA GLY A 156 6.31 -24.60 7.34
C GLY A 156 6.09 -23.41 8.27
N ALA A 157 5.37 -22.38 7.77
CA ALA A 157 4.99 -21.23 8.59
C ALA A 157 3.94 -21.58 9.64
N ASP A 158 4.00 -20.94 10.81
CA ASP A 158 2.93 -21.02 11.81
C ASP A 158 1.66 -20.26 11.32
N GLU A 159 1.87 -19.18 10.57
CA GLU A 159 0.79 -18.36 10.01
C GLU A 159 1.11 -17.94 8.58
N VAL A 160 0.09 -17.91 7.73
CA VAL A 160 0.22 -17.45 6.32
C VAL A 160 -0.73 -16.29 6.08
N VAL A 161 -0.19 -15.19 5.55
CA VAL A 161 -0.95 -14.01 5.14
C VAL A 161 -1.07 -13.97 3.63
N LEU A 162 -2.29 -14.07 3.11
CA LEU A 162 -2.57 -13.96 1.68
C LEU A 162 -2.81 -12.49 1.30
N ALA A 163 -1.88 -11.92 0.55
CA ALA A 163 -1.92 -10.54 0.05
C ALA A 163 -1.58 -10.47 -1.44
N THR A 164 -2.05 -11.47 -2.20
CA THR A 164 -1.69 -11.69 -3.62
C THR A 164 -2.30 -10.68 -4.59
N GLY A 165 -3.12 -9.76 -4.09
CA GLY A 165 -3.77 -8.73 -4.89
C GLY A 165 -5.02 -9.23 -5.61
N SER A 166 -5.38 -8.54 -6.69
CA SER A 166 -6.57 -8.81 -7.49
C SER A 166 -6.22 -9.06 -8.94
N ILE A 167 -7.09 -9.80 -9.63
CA ILE A 167 -7.09 -9.93 -11.08
C ILE A 167 -8.12 -8.92 -11.62
N GLN A 168 -7.74 -8.21 -12.69
CA GLN A 168 -8.67 -7.32 -13.35
C GLN A 168 -9.78 -8.11 -14.02
N ARG A 169 -11.02 -7.68 -13.79
CA ARG A 169 -12.19 -8.23 -14.46
C ARG A 169 -12.31 -7.60 -15.85
N GLU A 170 -12.53 -8.42 -16.86
CA GLU A 170 -12.80 -7.94 -18.21
C GLU A 170 -14.21 -7.35 -18.31
N PRO A 171 -14.38 -6.21 -19.00
CA PRO A 171 -15.71 -5.62 -19.19
C PRO A 171 -16.58 -6.53 -20.04
N LYS A 172 -17.86 -6.64 -19.69
CA LYS A 172 -18.80 -7.48 -20.43
C LYS A 172 -19.04 -6.93 -21.84
N GLY A 173 -18.96 -7.81 -22.85
CA GLY A 173 -19.29 -7.46 -24.23
C GLY A 173 -18.17 -6.76 -25.01
N LEU A 174 -16.99 -6.56 -24.45
CA LEU A 174 -15.86 -5.89 -25.10
C LEU A 174 -14.65 -6.80 -25.32
N ASN A 175 -14.78 -8.08 -25.04
CA ASN A 175 -13.68 -9.03 -24.85
C ASN A 175 -12.93 -9.44 -26.12
N ASN A 176 -13.32 -8.97 -27.31
CA ASN A 176 -12.76 -9.46 -28.59
C ASN A 176 -12.21 -8.33 -29.49
N SER A 177 -11.77 -7.23 -28.92
CA SER A 177 -11.19 -6.13 -29.71
C SER A 177 -9.77 -5.83 -29.25
N ASP A 178 -8.83 -5.87 -30.21
CA ASP A 178 -7.43 -5.45 -29.99
C ASP A 178 -7.31 -3.97 -29.56
N GLN A 179 -8.41 -3.22 -29.63
CA GLN A 179 -8.49 -1.83 -29.21
C GLN A 179 -8.87 -1.68 -27.73
N VAL A 180 -9.30 -2.76 -27.07
CA VAL A 180 -9.65 -2.77 -25.65
C VAL A 180 -8.48 -3.27 -24.83
N ILE A 181 -8.00 -2.47 -23.95
CA ILE A 181 -6.90 -2.80 -23.04
C ILE A 181 -7.34 -2.62 -21.59
N SER A 182 -6.72 -3.35 -20.70
CA SER A 182 -6.99 -3.19 -19.27
C SER A 182 -6.46 -1.86 -18.76
N ALA A 183 -7.11 -1.27 -17.76
CA ALA A 183 -6.59 -0.05 -17.12
C ALA A 183 -5.18 -0.29 -16.53
N ARG A 184 -4.88 -1.51 -16.07
CA ARG A 184 -3.55 -1.89 -15.57
C ARG A 184 -2.51 -1.88 -16.68
N ASP A 185 -2.81 -2.45 -17.84
CA ASP A 185 -1.89 -2.46 -18.99
C ASP A 185 -1.72 -1.07 -19.55
N PHE A 186 -2.79 -0.26 -19.60
CA PHE A 186 -2.72 1.14 -19.97
C PHE A 186 -1.74 1.91 -19.08
N VAL A 187 -1.88 1.79 -17.74
CA VAL A 187 -1.01 2.47 -16.78
C VAL A 187 0.44 2.00 -16.90
N SER A 188 0.65 0.70 -17.09
CA SER A 188 2.00 0.13 -17.24
C SER A 188 2.71 0.55 -18.52
N ASN A 189 1.95 0.98 -19.54
CA ASN A 189 2.44 1.37 -20.86
C ASN A 189 1.99 2.80 -21.24
N PHE A 190 1.77 3.65 -20.25
CA PHE A 190 1.15 4.97 -20.41
C PHE A 190 1.77 5.81 -21.53
N ASP A 191 3.10 5.81 -21.64
CA ASP A 191 3.84 6.61 -22.63
C ASP A 191 3.48 6.24 -24.09
N GLN A 192 3.07 4.99 -24.36
CA GLN A 192 2.69 4.51 -25.70
C GLN A 192 1.37 5.14 -26.19
N TYR A 193 0.60 5.72 -25.29
CA TYR A 193 -0.72 6.32 -25.58
C TYR A 193 -0.68 7.85 -25.59
N THR A 194 0.51 8.45 -25.47
CA THR A 194 0.67 9.91 -25.56
C THR A 194 0.17 10.42 -26.89
N GLY A 195 -0.72 11.44 -26.86
CA GLY A 195 -1.33 12.03 -28.05
C GLY A 195 -2.47 11.22 -28.69
N LYS A 196 -2.80 10.04 -28.13
CA LYS A 196 -3.95 9.24 -28.62
C LYS A 196 -5.23 9.65 -27.92
N LYS A 197 -6.37 9.44 -28.60
CA LYS A 197 -7.69 9.54 -27.97
C LYS A 197 -7.96 8.24 -27.25
N VAL A 198 -8.19 8.31 -25.94
CA VAL A 198 -8.49 7.17 -25.07
C VAL A 198 -9.86 7.38 -24.46
N VAL A 199 -10.65 6.30 -24.40
CA VAL A 199 -11.94 6.26 -23.71
C VAL A 199 -11.78 5.35 -22.51
N LEU A 200 -12.00 5.86 -21.32
CA LEU A 200 -12.05 5.06 -20.10
C LEU A 200 -13.49 4.60 -19.85
N ILE A 201 -13.65 3.29 -19.68
CA ILE A 201 -14.92 2.66 -19.31
C ILE A 201 -14.79 2.20 -17.88
N ASP A 202 -15.57 2.83 -16.99
CA ASP A 202 -15.70 2.45 -15.58
C ASP A 202 -17.10 1.86 -15.36
N GLU A 203 -17.17 0.58 -15.08
CA GLU A 203 -18.44 -0.14 -14.83
C GLU A 203 -18.76 -0.20 -13.32
N ASP A 204 -17.84 0.17 -12.46
CA ASP A 204 -17.97 -0.16 -11.03
C ASP A 204 -18.64 0.96 -10.24
N PHE A 205 -18.65 2.19 -10.72
CA PHE A 205 -19.22 3.38 -10.06
C PHE A 205 -18.94 3.47 -8.54
N SER A 206 -18.03 2.63 -8.05
CA SER A 206 -17.85 2.35 -6.63
C SER A 206 -16.91 3.32 -5.94
N ALA A 207 -16.12 4.04 -6.70
CA ALA A 207 -15.25 5.08 -6.16
C ALA A 207 -15.44 6.36 -6.95
N PRO A 208 -15.56 7.51 -6.28
CA PRO A 208 -15.39 8.77 -6.95
C PRO A 208 -14.01 8.73 -7.59
N THR A 209 -13.97 8.71 -8.92
CA THR A 209 -12.75 8.92 -9.67
C THR A 209 -12.27 10.32 -9.34
N TYR A 210 -11.30 10.41 -8.49
CA TYR A 210 -10.67 11.67 -8.16
C TYR A 210 -9.83 12.10 -9.36
N GLY A 211 -10.37 13.03 -10.10
CA GLY A 211 -9.67 13.71 -11.19
C GLY A 211 -8.53 14.57 -10.68
#